data_5b142cbc9e877a07ea43641b87ff09cf
#
_entry.id   5b142cbc9e877a07ea43641b87ff09cf
#
_cell.length_a   1.000
_cell.length_b   1.000
_cell.length_c   1.000
_cell.angle_alpha   90.00
_cell.angle_beta   90.00
_cell.angle_gamma   90.00
#
_symmetry.space_group_name_H-M   'P 1'
#
loop_
_entity.id
_entity.type
_entity.pdbx_description
1 polymer ?
#
loop_
_entity_poly.entity_id
_entity_poly.type
_entity_poly.pdbx_seq_one_letter_code
_entity_poly.pdbx_strand_id
1 'polypeptide(L)'
;MKISTILFFCLLMTACMQTKSFHRINGWYYVTSQTTDSLSLTPFLTVKDFDTLRLETDAFGHSVITGVFLQNKSPIWREATKKSIGKRIAFVFNDTVITAPLINIPLESGHFQISNPHGYDLERIFKAVSYTHLRAHETTLHL
;
A
#
# COMPACT_ATOMS: atom_id res chain seq x y z
N MET A 1 -65.16 27.72 12.93
CA MET A 1 -63.88 27.10 13.34
C MET A 1 -63.27 26.40 12.14
N LYS A 2 -62.34 27.02 11.53
CA LYS A 2 -61.62 26.42 10.38
C LYS A 2 -60.27 25.96 10.91
N ILE A 3 -60.09 24.64 11.03
CA ILE A 3 -58.84 24.05 11.36
C ILE A 3 -58.01 24.02 10.07
N SER A 4 -57.08 24.95 9.98
CA SER A 4 -56.12 24.99 8.88
C SER A 4 -55.14 23.84 9.04
N THR A 5 -55.30 22.81 8.24
CA THR A 5 -54.38 21.69 8.17
C THR A 5 -53.13 22.19 7.46
N ILE A 6 -52.13 22.63 8.21
CA ILE A 6 -50.81 22.90 7.69
C ILE A 6 -50.18 21.53 7.45
N LEU A 7 -50.22 21.09 6.22
CA LEU A 7 -49.49 19.93 5.77
C LEU A 7 -48.00 20.28 5.78
N PHE A 8 -47.34 19.94 6.89
CA PHE A 8 -45.89 20.07 7.02
C PHE A 8 -45.25 18.98 6.14
N PHE A 9 -44.97 19.36 4.92
CA PHE A 9 -44.24 18.54 3.98
C PHE A 9 -42.77 18.54 4.44
N CYS A 10 -42.43 17.63 5.37
CA CYS A 10 -41.05 17.32 5.71
C CYS A 10 -40.39 16.66 4.50
N LEU A 11 -39.81 17.49 3.65
CA LEU A 11 -38.89 17.02 2.61
C LEU A 11 -37.63 16.50 3.31
N LEU A 12 -37.64 15.21 3.61
CA LEU A 12 -36.45 14.48 4.03
C LEU A 12 -35.46 14.49 2.85
N MET A 13 -34.63 15.53 2.83
CA MET A 13 -33.40 15.52 2.06
C MET A 13 -32.51 14.48 2.73
N THR A 14 -32.68 13.23 2.33
CA THR A 14 -31.65 12.22 2.51
C THR A 14 -30.47 12.64 1.65
N ALA A 15 -29.63 13.49 2.21
CA ALA A 15 -28.30 13.71 1.68
C ALA A 15 -27.59 12.34 1.71
N CYS A 16 -27.58 11.66 0.57
CA CYS A 16 -26.75 10.50 0.35
C CYS A 16 -25.32 11.03 0.45
N MET A 17 -24.76 10.99 1.66
CA MET A 17 -23.32 11.19 1.85
C MET A 17 -22.65 10.01 1.15
N GLN A 18 -22.29 10.22 -0.13
CA GLN A 18 -21.35 9.34 -0.79
C GLN A 18 -20.03 9.49 -0.04
N THR A 19 -19.79 8.59 0.89
CA THR A 19 -18.46 8.37 1.44
C THR A 19 -17.62 7.89 0.26
N LYS A 20 -16.81 8.78 -0.32
CA LYS A 20 -15.73 8.38 -1.22
C LYS A 20 -14.89 7.39 -0.44
N SER A 21 -15.01 6.10 -0.76
CA SER A 21 -14.08 5.12 -0.20
C SER A 21 -12.70 5.49 -0.74
N PHE A 22 -11.85 5.95 0.16
CA PHE A 22 -10.48 6.27 -0.19
C PHE A 22 -9.73 4.96 -0.34
N HIS A 23 -9.49 4.54 -1.58
CA HIS A 23 -8.64 3.38 -1.86
C HIS A 23 -7.17 3.80 -1.88
N ARG A 24 -6.38 3.14 -1.06
CA ARG A 24 -4.93 3.36 -1.03
C ARG A 24 -4.27 2.74 -2.25
N ILE A 25 -3.30 3.45 -2.81
CA ILE A 25 -2.44 2.91 -3.88
C ILE A 25 -1.57 1.79 -3.28
N ASN A 26 -1.46 0.67 -3.97
CA ASN A 26 -0.59 -0.43 -3.55
C ASN A 26 0.88 0.01 -3.56
N GLY A 27 1.57 -0.12 -2.44
CA GLY A 27 2.94 0.35 -2.31
C GLY A 27 3.44 0.46 -0.88
N TRP A 28 4.57 1.13 -0.72
CA TRP A 28 5.24 1.35 0.55
C TRP A 28 4.93 2.72 1.15
N TYR A 29 4.57 2.73 2.43
CA TYR A 29 4.13 3.91 3.18
C TYR A 29 4.98 4.14 4.42
N TYR A 30 5.10 5.40 4.82
CA TYR A 30 5.58 5.73 6.16
C TYR A 30 4.50 5.41 7.19
N VAL A 31 4.90 4.83 8.32
CA VAL A 31 4.04 4.71 9.50
C VAL A 31 4.22 5.98 10.33
N THR A 32 3.15 6.74 10.50
CA THR A 32 3.19 8.08 11.11
C THR A 32 2.98 8.06 12.62
N SER A 33 2.53 6.93 13.17
CA SER A 33 2.39 6.73 14.62
C SER A 33 2.98 5.38 15.02
N GLN A 34 2.95 5.06 16.31
CA GLN A 34 3.41 3.76 16.79
C GLN A 34 2.50 2.59 16.39
N THR A 35 1.32 2.89 15.89
CA THR A 35 0.37 1.90 15.37
C THR A 35 0.46 1.84 13.84
N THR A 36 0.36 0.64 13.27
CA THR A 36 0.39 0.44 11.81
C THR A 36 -0.84 1.01 11.09
N ASP A 37 -1.83 1.48 11.83
CA ASP A 37 -3.06 2.06 11.28
C ASP A 37 -2.88 3.51 10.81
N SER A 38 -1.84 4.19 11.29
CA SER A 38 -1.52 5.56 10.88
C SER A 38 -0.43 5.57 9.83
N LEU A 39 -0.84 5.66 8.58
CA LEU A 39 0.04 5.70 7.43
C LEU A 39 0.06 7.10 6.79
N SER A 40 1.15 7.42 6.10
CA SER A 40 1.20 8.61 5.23
C SER A 40 0.05 8.57 4.21
N LEU A 41 -0.40 9.72 3.73
CA LEU A 41 -1.52 9.82 2.78
C LEU A 41 -1.18 9.15 1.44
N THR A 42 0.08 9.28 1.01
CA THR A 42 0.57 8.73 -0.24
C THR A 42 1.73 7.78 0.02
N PRO A 43 1.91 6.75 -0.83
CA PRO A 43 3.09 5.90 -0.76
C PRO A 43 4.32 6.67 -1.21
N PHE A 44 5.49 6.34 -0.66
CA PHE A 44 6.75 6.87 -1.16
C PHE A 44 7.30 6.07 -2.35
N LEU A 45 6.87 4.81 -2.51
CA LEU A 45 7.08 3.95 -3.67
C LEU A 45 5.86 3.07 -3.90
N THR A 46 5.55 2.79 -5.16
CA THR A 46 4.40 1.98 -5.56
C THR A 46 4.84 0.66 -6.16
N VAL A 47 3.91 -0.25 -6.40
CA VAL A 47 4.18 -1.53 -7.09
C VAL A 47 4.66 -1.33 -8.54
N LYS A 48 4.41 -0.17 -9.14
CA LYS A 48 4.92 0.19 -10.48
C LYS A 48 6.42 0.49 -10.50
N ASP A 49 6.98 0.80 -9.33
CA ASP A 49 8.39 1.13 -9.16
C ASP A 49 9.27 -0.12 -8.96
N PHE A 50 8.68 -1.32 -8.97
CA PHE A 50 9.40 -2.57 -8.87
C PHE A 50 10.07 -2.92 -10.22
N ASP A 51 11.29 -3.44 -10.16
CA ASP A 51 12.00 -3.97 -11.32
C ASP A 51 11.81 -5.49 -11.42
N THR A 52 12.13 -6.20 -10.36
CA THR A 52 11.98 -7.67 -10.30
C THR A 52 11.21 -8.08 -9.05
N LEU A 53 10.50 -9.18 -9.17
CA LEU A 53 9.74 -9.82 -8.10
C LEU A 53 9.94 -11.33 -8.12
N ARG A 54 10.05 -11.94 -6.94
CA ARG A 54 10.11 -13.40 -6.76
C ARG A 54 9.26 -13.80 -5.57
N LEU A 55 8.57 -14.92 -5.69
CA LEU A 55 7.95 -15.60 -4.57
C LEU A 55 8.94 -16.68 -4.10
N GLU A 56 9.38 -16.57 -2.87
CA GLU A 56 10.43 -17.43 -2.31
C GLU A 56 9.99 -17.96 -0.93
N THR A 57 10.76 -18.88 -0.41
CA THR A 57 10.62 -19.39 0.95
C THR A 57 11.80 -18.91 1.78
N ASP A 58 11.53 -18.32 2.94
CA ASP A 58 12.58 -17.89 3.86
C ASP A 58 13.24 -19.07 4.58
N ALA A 59 14.28 -18.78 5.37
CA ALA A 59 15.02 -19.80 6.14
C ALA A 59 14.16 -20.55 7.17
N PHE A 60 12.99 -20.02 7.50
CA PHE A 60 12.03 -20.63 8.45
C PHE A 60 10.88 -21.39 7.75
N GLY A 61 10.90 -21.45 6.42
CA GLY A 61 9.86 -22.13 5.64
C GLY A 61 8.62 -21.26 5.35
N HIS A 62 8.65 -19.95 5.60
CA HIS A 62 7.55 -19.06 5.30
C HIS A 62 7.66 -18.50 3.88
N SER A 63 6.53 -18.36 3.21
CA SER A 63 6.49 -17.66 1.91
C SER A 63 6.77 -16.17 2.12
N VAL A 64 7.62 -15.63 1.25
CA VAL A 64 7.96 -14.20 1.19
C VAL A 64 8.00 -13.75 -0.26
N ILE A 65 7.71 -12.48 -0.50
CA ILE A 65 7.94 -11.84 -1.80
C ILE A 65 9.20 -11.01 -1.67
N THR A 66 10.21 -11.32 -2.48
CA THR A 66 11.42 -10.51 -2.59
C THR A 66 11.40 -9.72 -3.90
N GLY A 67 12.06 -8.60 -3.91
CA GLY A 67 12.12 -7.77 -5.11
C GLY A 67 13.22 -6.73 -5.06
N VAL A 68 13.37 -6.06 -6.19
CA VAL A 68 14.29 -4.95 -6.39
C VAL A 68 13.50 -3.79 -7.00
N PHE A 69 13.75 -2.58 -6.56
CA PHE A 69 13.21 -1.39 -7.20
C PHE A 69 13.96 -1.05 -8.49
N LEU A 70 13.30 -0.37 -9.40
CA LEU A 70 13.94 0.25 -10.55
C LEU A 70 15.16 1.07 -10.10
N GLN A 71 16.24 1.05 -10.89
CA GLN A 71 17.50 1.69 -10.53
C GLN A 71 17.33 3.17 -10.16
N ASN A 72 16.49 3.91 -10.89
CA ASN A 72 16.19 5.32 -10.60
C ASN A 72 15.30 5.52 -9.37
N LYS A 73 14.73 4.46 -8.80
CA LYS A 73 13.89 4.48 -7.60
C LYS A 73 14.63 4.03 -6.33
N SER A 74 15.73 3.31 -6.48
CA SER A 74 16.57 2.87 -5.35
C SER A 74 17.01 4.00 -4.43
N PRO A 75 17.36 5.22 -4.90
CA PRO A 75 17.66 6.34 -4.01
C PRO A 75 16.49 6.75 -3.11
N ILE A 76 15.24 6.67 -3.61
CA ILE A 76 14.03 6.97 -2.82
C ILE A 76 13.88 5.93 -1.70
N TRP A 77 14.08 4.66 -2.00
CA TRP A 77 14.05 3.57 -1.02
C TRP A 77 15.09 3.77 0.10
N ARG A 78 16.32 4.08 -0.28
CA ARG A 78 17.41 4.36 0.66
C ARG A 78 17.08 5.52 1.59
N GLU A 79 16.64 6.64 1.04
CA GLU A 79 16.27 7.82 1.84
C GLU A 79 15.04 7.55 2.73
N ALA A 80 14.05 6.83 2.24
CA ALA A 80 12.87 6.46 3.02
C ALA A 80 13.25 5.57 4.21
N THR A 81 14.07 4.56 4.00
CA THR A 81 14.53 3.66 5.08
C THR A 81 15.45 4.38 6.06
N LYS A 82 16.33 5.28 5.58
CA LYS A 82 17.16 6.13 6.42
C LYS A 82 16.34 7.03 7.35
N LYS A 83 15.29 7.68 6.84
CA LYS A 83 14.36 8.51 7.62
C LYS A 83 13.51 7.69 8.60
N SER A 84 13.37 6.41 8.36
CA SER A 84 12.54 5.49 9.14
C SER A 84 13.32 4.68 10.17
N ILE A 85 14.61 4.96 10.39
CA ILE A 85 15.38 4.26 11.43
C ILE A 85 14.68 4.41 12.78
N GLY A 86 14.49 3.28 13.48
CA GLY A 86 13.73 3.20 14.73
C GLY A 86 12.20 3.27 14.57
N LYS A 87 11.72 3.34 13.33
CA LYS A 87 10.29 3.38 12.97
C LYS A 87 9.95 2.23 12.02
N ARG A 88 8.66 2.08 11.77
CA ARG A 88 8.16 1.10 10.79
C ARG A 88 7.87 1.78 9.46
N ILE A 89 8.03 1.02 8.40
CA ILE A 89 7.41 1.28 7.10
C ILE A 89 6.41 0.17 6.83
N ALA A 90 5.42 0.40 5.99
CA ALA A 90 4.37 -0.58 5.72
C ALA A 90 4.19 -0.82 4.22
N PHE A 91 4.08 -2.07 3.82
CA PHE A 91 3.60 -2.44 2.50
C PHE A 91 2.09 -2.64 2.54
N VAL A 92 1.38 -1.89 1.71
CA VAL A 92 -0.08 -1.91 1.60
C VAL A 92 -0.49 -2.51 0.27
N PHE A 93 -1.42 -3.44 0.32
CA PHE A 93 -2.04 -4.04 -0.85
C PHE A 93 -3.56 -4.13 -0.63
N ASN A 94 -4.35 -3.60 -1.56
CA ASN A 94 -5.81 -3.54 -1.48
C ASN A 94 -6.30 -3.03 -0.12
N ASP A 95 -5.84 -1.85 0.27
CA ASP A 95 -6.18 -1.18 1.53
C ASP A 95 -5.75 -1.92 2.81
N THR A 96 -5.02 -3.01 2.68
CA THR A 96 -4.58 -3.86 3.79
C THR A 96 -3.06 -3.75 3.98
N VAL A 97 -2.62 -3.55 5.21
CA VAL A 97 -1.20 -3.64 5.57
C VAL A 97 -0.79 -5.12 5.58
N ILE A 98 0.07 -5.50 4.65
CA ILE A 98 0.57 -6.87 4.53
C ILE A 98 1.73 -7.13 5.47
N THR A 99 2.66 -6.18 5.55
CA THR A 99 3.82 -6.24 6.44
C THR A 99 4.21 -4.82 6.88
N ALA A 100 4.76 -4.71 8.08
CA ALA A 100 5.25 -3.43 8.61
C ALA A 100 6.56 -3.64 9.40
N PRO A 101 7.69 -3.87 8.71
CA PRO A 101 8.97 -4.09 9.36
C PRO A 101 9.48 -2.85 10.08
N LEU A 102 10.16 -3.08 11.21
CA LEU A 102 10.95 -2.08 11.90
C LEU A 102 12.26 -1.87 11.15
N ILE A 103 12.61 -0.64 10.88
CA ILE A 103 13.87 -0.30 10.20
C ILE A 103 14.95 0.00 11.23
N ASN A 104 15.98 -0.81 11.25
CA ASN A 104 17.12 -0.66 12.15
C ASN A 104 18.35 -0.05 11.47
N ILE A 105 18.48 -0.26 10.17
CA ILE A 105 19.57 0.27 9.33
C ILE A 105 19.02 0.74 7.98
N PRO A 106 19.66 1.69 7.30
CA PRO A 106 19.29 2.07 5.94
C PRO A 106 19.47 0.89 4.99
N LEU A 107 18.55 0.73 4.04
CA LEU A 107 18.62 -0.29 3.00
C LEU A 107 19.19 0.31 1.72
N GLU A 108 20.49 0.09 1.49
CA GLU A 108 21.26 0.75 0.42
C GLU A 108 21.02 0.20 -0.98
N SER A 109 20.68 -1.10 -1.09
CA SER A 109 20.73 -1.86 -2.34
C SER A 109 19.46 -1.81 -3.20
N GLY A 110 18.40 -1.13 -2.75
CA GLY A 110 17.10 -1.14 -3.44
C GLY A 110 16.37 -2.49 -3.38
N HIS A 111 16.87 -3.47 -2.63
CA HIS A 111 16.16 -4.73 -2.38
C HIS A 111 15.14 -4.57 -1.26
N PHE A 112 14.04 -5.29 -1.38
CA PHE A 112 13.01 -5.34 -0.36
C PHE A 112 12.46 -6.76 -0.19
N GLN A 113 11.84 -7.00 0.96
CA GLN A 113 11.14 -8.24 1.25
C GLN A 113 9.76 -7.90 1.85
N ILE A 114 8.74 -8.55 1.35
CA ILE A 114 7.40 -8.52 1.90
C ILE A 114 7.21 -9.85 2.63
N SER A 115 7.26 -9.80 3.94
CA SER A 115 6.97 -10.94 4.81
C SER A 115 5.46 -11.07 5.04
N ASN A 116 5.04 -12.20 5.60
CA ASN A 116 3.63 -12.52 5.82
C ASN A 116 3.34 -12.87 7.29
N PRO A 117 3.48 -11.93 8.22
CA PRO A 117 3.26 -12.20 9.64
C PRO A 117 1.80 -12.53 9.99
N HIS A 118 0.86 -12.20 9.12
CA HIS A 118 -0.58 -12.35 9.35
C HIS A 118 -1.23 -13.50 8.58
N GLY A 119 -0.46 -14.30 7.83
CA GLY A 119 -0.99 -15.46 7.10
C GLY A 119 -1.82 -15.13 5.86
N TYR A 120 -1.57 -13.99 5.22
CA TYR A 120 -2.22 -13.65 3.95
C TYR A 120 -1.78 -14.57 2.81
N ASP A 121 -2.59 -14.71 1.79
CA ASP A 121 -2.26 -15.44 0.57
C ASP A 121 -1.24 -14.64 -0.28
N LEU A 122 0.05 -14.83 0.00
CA LEU A 122 1.13 -14.14 -0.71
C LEU A 122 1.23 -14.55 -2.18
N GLU A 123 0.83 -15.77 -2.54
CA GLU A 123 0.83 -16.18 -3.94
C GLU A 123 -0.16 -15.37 -4.76
N ARG A 124 -1.35 -15.13 -4.22
CA ARG A 124 -2.36 -14.27 -4.84
C ARG A 124 -1.87 -12.82 -4.94
N ILE A 125 -1.27 -12.30 -3.87
CA ILE A 125 -0.70 -10.95 -3.87
C ILE A 125 0.41 -10.85 -4.91
N PHE A 126 1.34 -11.81 -4.95
CA PHE A 126 2.43 -11.86 -5.92
C PHE A 126 1.92 -11.84 -7.36
N LYS A 127 0.92 -12.66 -7.70
CA LYS A 127 0.31 -12.69 -9.04
C LYS A 127 -0.30 -11.33 -9.41
N ALA A 128 -1.04 -10.72 -8.50
CA ALA A 128 -1.68 -9.43 -8.75
C ALA A 128 -0.65 -8.28 -8.91
N VAL A 129 0.37 -8.24 -8.07
CA VAL A 129 1.45 -7.25 -8.13
C VAL A 129 2.28 -7.44 -9.39
N SER A 130 2.63 -8.68 -9.75
CA SER A 130 3.39 -9.00 -10.97
C SER A 130 2.63 -8.57 -12.23
N TYR A 131 1.32 -8.78 -12.27
CA TYR A 131 0.49 -8.34 -13.38
C TYR A 131 0.49 -6.81 -13.54
N THR A 132 0.34 -6.09 -12.45
CA THR A 132 0.37 -4.61 -12.45
C THR A 132 1.73 -4.09 -12.89
N HIS A 133 2.79 -4.71 -12.41
CA HIS A 133 4.17 -4.38 -12.75
C HIS A 133 4.45 -4.58 -14.26
N LEU A 134 4.08 -5.72 -14.82
CA LEU A 134 4.26 -6.00 -16.25
C LEU A 134 3.51 -5.00 -17.13
N ARG A 135 2.26 -4.67 -16.78
CA ARG A 135 1.48 -3.67 -17.53
C ARG A 135 2.09 -2.28 -17.47
N ALA A 136 2.67 -1.88 -16.33
CA ALA A 136 3.35 -0.59 -16.20
C ALA A 136 4.57 -0.50 -17.14
N HIS A 137 5.31 -1.59 -17.34
CA HIS A 137 6.46 -1.65 -18.25
C HIS A 137 6.06 -1.71 -19.72
N GLU A 138 4.98 -2.39 -20.09
CA GLU A 138 4.46 -2.41 -21.46
C GLU A 138 4.04 -1.01 -21.94
N THR A 139 3.44 -0.20 -21.09
CA THR A 139 3.01 1.16 -21.45
C THR A 139 4.20 2.08 -21.76
N THR A 140 5.37 1.85 -21.18
CA THR A 140 6.59 2.63 -21.42
C THR A 140 7.29 2.25 -22.72
N LEU A 141 7.06 1.05 -23.24
CA LEU A 141 7.68 0.56 -24.49
C LEU A 141 6.93 1.04 -25.76
N HIS A 142 5.73 1.60 -25.63
CA HIS A 142 4.90 2.09 -26.73
C HIS A 142 4.98 3.63 -26.92
N LEU A 143 5.85 4.28 -26.24
CA LEU A 143 6.19 5.69 -26.43
C LEU A 143 7.50 5.80 -27.18
#